data_13a2ef705dff5df21a998d9514f01af5
#
_entry.id   13a2ef705dff5df21a998d9514f01af5
#
_cell.length_a   1.000
_cell.length_b   1.000
_cell.length_c   1.000
_cell.angle_alpha   90.00
_cell.angle_beta   90.00
_cell.angle_gamma   90.00
#
_symmetry.space_group_name_H-M   'P 1'
#
loop_
_entity.id
_entity.type
_entity.pdbx_description
1 polymer ?
#
loop_
_entity_poly.entity_id
_entity_poly.type
_entity_poly.pdbx_seq_one_letter_code
_entity_poly.pdbx_strand_id
1 'polypeptide(L)'
;YVEMSPTKVFLIQLLNIAGLGPVFGPILGALYGPIALLWVVIGCVFAGAVHDYFSGMLSVRYNGKSVPDIVGYNLGDLIKKLMRVFAVVLLILVGVVFVAGPAGLLSQLTGMHSMLFVAIIFAYYFLATILPVDKIIGRIYPVFGCALLFMALGILAVLLFSGKYTIPEFTSLENCIADPERFPILPMLFTTIACGAISGFHATQSPLMARCLRSERQARPVFYGAMISESIIALIWAAIAMAFWNGASGLNAAIAEYGGQAAVMVDVIARTTLGEVLAGLVIFGVVACAITSGDTAFRSARLIVADFMGLEQRSLRKRIYISIPLFAAGLVIIFCLPFEAMWSYFAWMNQTLAMVTLWMLTAYLNKR
;
A
#
# COMPACT_ATOMS: atom_id res chain seq x y z
N TYR A 1 11.00 -1.52 22.70
CA TYR A 1 9.93 -0.80 21.99
C TYR A 1 9.94 0.65 22.42
N VAL A 2 9.80 1.59 21.47
CA VAL A 2 9.72 3.02 21.77
C VAL A 2 8.26 3.44 21.68
N GLU A 3 7.65 3.74 22.83
CA GLU A 3 6.30 4.28 22.89
C GLU A 3 6.24 5.64 22.20
N MET A 4 5.22 5.85 21.39
CA MET A 4 4.99 7.12 20.69
C MET A 4 3.59 7.67 20.98
N SER A 5 3.37 8.97 20.68
CA SER A 5 2.02 9.55 20.76
C SER A 5 1.08 8.90 19.74
N PRO A 6 -0.23 8.76 20.03
CA PRO A 6 -1.20 8.13 19.12
C PRO A 6 -1.23 8.78 17.74
N THR A 7 -1.18 10.10 17.66
CA THR A 7 -1.14 10.84 16.39
C THR A 7 0.08 10.48 15.55
N LYS A 8 1.24 10.33 16.19
CA LYS A 8 2.47 9.95 15.50
C LYS A 8 2.39 8.52 15.00
N VAL A 9 1.88 7.59 15.82
CA VAL A 9 1.67 6.19 15.41
C VAL A 9 0.67 6.10 14.26
N PHE A 10 -0.42 6.88 14.30
CA PHE A 10 -1.40 6.97 13.22
C PHE A 10 -0.76 7.42 11.90
N LEU A 11 0.01 8.52 11.90
CA LEU A 11 0.66 9.02 10.68
C LEU A 11 1.67 8.01 10.12
N ILE A 12 2.44 7.35 10.99
CA ILE A 12 3.38 6.31 10.56
C ILE A 12 2.63 5.08 10.03
N GLN A 13 1.55 4.66 10.68
CA GLN A 13 0.71 3.55 10.21
C GLN A 13 0.11 3.88 8.84
N LEU A 14 -0.47 5.07 8.67
CA LEU A 14 -1.02 5.52 7.40
C LEU A 14 0.03 5.44 6.28
N LEU A 15 1.24 5.96 6.51
CA LEU A 15 2.33 5.88 5.54
C LEU A 15 2.78 4.45 5.25
N ASN A 16 2.82 3.59 6.27
CA ASN A 16 3.26 2.20 6.10
C ASN A 16 2.28 1.40 5.24
N ILE A 17 0.97 1.69 5.33
CA ILE A 17 -0.06 0.96 4.60
C ILE A 17 -0.32 1.57 3.21
N ALA A 18 -0.34 2.91 3.10
CA ALA A 18 -0.75 3.58 1.87
C ALA A 18 0.13 3.24 0.65
N GLY A 19 1.43 3.52 0.69
CA GLY A 19 2.32 3.24 -0.44
C GLY A 19 1.84 3.85 -1.76
N LEU A 20 1.95 3.09 -2.85
CA LEU A 20 1.38 3.43 -4.17
C LEU A 20 -0.07 2.95 -4.31
N GLY A 21 -0.50 2.06 -3.41
CA GLY A 21 -1.77 1.35 -3.52
C GLY A 21 -2.99 2.25 -3.66
N PRO A 22 -3.22 3.21 -2.75
CA PRO A 22 -4.39 4.09 -2.79
C PRO A 22 -4.33 5.17 -3.88
N VAL A 23 -3.28 5.19 -4.70
CA VAL A 23 -3.13 6.08 -5.86
C VAL A 23 -3.28 5.29 -7.15
N PHE A 24 -2.39 4.34 -7.41
CA PHE A 24 -2.36 3.60 -8.67
C PHE A 24 -3.52 2.61 -8.80
N GLY A 25 -3.84 1.87 -7.72
CA GLY A 25 -4.95 0.93 -7.71
C GLY A 25 -6.29 1.56 -8.06
N PRO A 26 -6.71 2.65 -7.41
CA PRO A 26 -7.94 3.36 -7.73
C PRO A 26 -7.98 4.00 -9.11
N ILE A 27 -6.86 4.53 -9.64
CA ILE A 27 -6.79 5.02 -11.02
C ILE A 27 -7.05 3.88 -12.01
N LEU A 28 -6.38 2.73 -11.83
CA LEU A 28 -6.61 1.54 -12.66
C LEU A 28 -7.98 0.93 -12.44
N GLY A 29 -8.50 0.97 -11.21
CA GLY A 29 -9.85 0.51 -10.90
C GLY A 29 -10.94 1.40 -11.48
N ALA A 30 -10.68 2.70 -11.63
CA ALA A 30 -11.61 3.66 -12.25
C ALA A 30 -11.88 3.36 -13.74
N LEU A 31 -11.03 2.55 -14.40
CA LEU A 31 -11.30 2.02 -15.75
C LEU A 31 -12.58 1.18 -15.82
N TYR A 32 -12.94 0.52 -14.72
CA TYR A 32 -14.19 -0.25 -14.60
C TYR A 32 -15.44 0.64 -14.45
N GLY A 33 -15.25 1.95 -14.26
CA GLY A 33 -16.33 2.91 -14.07
C GLY A 33 -16.65 3.21 -12.60
N PRO A 34 -17.79 3.88 -12.34
CA PRO A 34 -18.19 4.32 -11.00
C PRO A 34 -18.32 3.21 -9.95
N ILE A 35 -18.49 1.95 -10.38
CA ILE A 35 -18.50 0.77 -9.49
C ILE A 35 -17.22 0.67 -8.64
N ALA A 36 -16.10 1.21 -9.13
CA ALA A 36 -14.85 1.28 -8.39
C ALA A 36 -15.00 2.08 -7.08
N LEU A 37 -15.73 3.20 -7.11
CA LEU A 37 -16.00 4.02 -5.92
C LEU A 37 -16.83 3.24 -4.89
N LEU A 38 -17.84 2.51 -5.34
CA LEU A 38 -18.66 1.67 -4.48
C LEU A 38 -17.83 0.57 -3.80
N TRP A 39 -16.96 -0.09 -4.58
CA TRP A 39 -16.07 -1.11 -4.03
C TRP A 39 -15.14 -0.55 -2.97
N VAL A 40 -14.52 0.62 -3.20
CA VAL A 40 -13.64 1.25 -2.20
C VAL A 40 -14.39 1.51 -0.90
N VAL A 41 -15.62 2.07 -0.97
CA VAL A 41 -16.42 2.38 0.23
C VAL A 41 -16.83 1.11 0.97
N ILE A 42 -17.48 0.16 0.28
CA ILE A 42 -18.00 -1.07 0.90
C ILE A 42 -16.84 -1.94 1.37
N GLY A 43 -15.83 -2.13 0.52
CA GLY A 43 -14.65 -2.93 0.83
C GLY A 43 -13.89 -2.39 2.04
N CYS A 44 -13.70 -1.07 2.13
CA CYS A 44 -13.05 -0.48 3.28
C CYS A 44 -13.88 -0.63 4.56
N VAL A 45 -15.12 -0.18 4.56
CA VAL A 45 -15.92 -0.10 5.81
C VAL A 45 -16.17 -1.47 6.40
N PHE A 46 -16.55 -2.45 5.57
CA PHE A 46 -16.97 -3.77 6.04
C PHE A 46 -15.84 -4.81 6.09
N ALA A 47 -14.77 -4.62 5.33
CA ALA A 47 -13.66 -5.57 5.29
C ALA A 47 -12.32 -4.94 5.66
N GLY A 48 -11.83 -3.92 4.95
CA GLY A 48 -10.48 -3.39 5.13
C GLY A 48 -10.21 -2.79 6.50
N ALA A 49 -11.08 -1.90 6.95
CA ALA A 49 -10.92 -1.25 8.25
C ALA A 49 -11.11 -2.23 9.42
N VAL A 50 -11.97 -3.23 9.26
CA VAL A 50 -12.14 -4.34 10.21
C VAL A 50 -10.89 -5.21 10.24
N HIS A 51 -10.37 -5.59 9.06
CA HIS A 51 -9.14 -6.35 8.89
C HIS A 51 -7.96 -5.67 9.60
N ASP A 52 -7.75 -4.39 9.32
CA ASP A 52 -6.62 -3.62 9.88
C ASP A 52 -6.75 -3.42 11.39
N TYR A 53 -7.96 -3.07 11.86
CA TYR A 53 -8.22 -2.94 13.28
C TYR A 53 -7.88 -4.21 14.06
N PHE A 54 -8.39 -5.36 13.61
CA PHE A 54 -8.16 -6.61 14.31
C PHE A 54 -6.72 -7.13 14.14
N SER A 55 -6.09 -6.93 13.00
CA SER A 55 -4.67 -7.26 12.81
C SER A 55 -3.79 -6.52 13.82
N GLY A 56 -4.03 -5.22 13.98
CA GLY A 56 -3.30 -4.40 14.94
C GLY A 56 -3.66 -4.70 16.39
N MET A 57 -4.94 -4.79 16.71
CA MET A 57 -5.44 -5.06 18.06
C MET A 57 -4.99 -6.44 18.56
N LEU A 58 -5.07 -7.47 17.73
CA LEU A 58 -4.58 -8.79 18.10
C LEU A 58 -3.07 -8.80 18.28
N SER A 59 -2.33 -8.07 17.45
CA SER A 59 -0.89 -7.94 17.64
C SER A 59 -0.56 -7.28 18.99
N VAL A 60 -1.29 -6.24 19.40
CA VAL A 60 -1.14 -5.66 20.76
C VAL A 60 -1.39 -6.71 21.84
N ARG A 61 -2.49 -7.46 21.75
CA ARG A 61 -2.85 -8.51 22.73
C ARG A 61 -1.83 -9.64 22.83
N TYR A 62 -1.20 -9.99 21.71
CA TYR A 62 -0.17 -11.01 21.64
C TYR A 62 1.26 -10.43 21.73
N ASN A 63 1.44 -9.30 22.42
CA ASN A 63 2.74 -8.66 22.68
C ASN A 63 3.56 -8.37 21.42
N GLY A 64 2.91 -7.87 20.37
CA GLY A 64 3.56 -7.50 19.12
C GLY A 64 3.93 -8.66 18.21
N LYS A 65 3.27 -9.84 18.36
CA LYS A 65 3.49 -10.98 17.47
C LYS A 65 3.07 -10.65 16.04
N SER A 66 3.78 -11.27 15.09
CA SER A 66 3.46 -11.18 13.66
C SER A 66 2.12 -11.83 13.33
N VAL A 67 1.48 -11.39 12.25
CA VAL A 67 0.20 -12.00 11.84
C VAL A 67 0.32 -13.49 11.52
N PRO A 68 1.38 -14.01 10.87
CA PRO A 68 1.55 -15.46 10.73
C PRO A 68 1.58 -16.22 12.06
N ASP A 69 2.14 -15.64 13.12
CA ASP A 69 2.13 -16.27 14.44
C ASP A 69 0.72 -16.31 15.04
N ILE A 70 -0.03 -15.21 14.91
CA ILE A 70 -1.43 -15.13 15.39
C ILE A 70 -2.32 -16.08 14.60
N VAL A 71 -2.10 -16.21 13.29
CA VAL A 71 -2.73 -17.23 12.44
C VAL A 71 -2.47 -18.63 13.00
N GLY A 72 -1.22 -18.93 13.39
CA GLY A 72 -0.86 -20.22 13.98
C GLY A 72 -1.65 -20.55 15.25
N TYR A 73 -1.87 -19.59 16.14
CA TYR A 73 -2.66 -19.79 17.37
C TYR A 73 -4.14 -20.08 17.10
N ASN A 74 -4.66 -19.66 15.98
CA ASN A 74 -6.09 -19.79 15.66
C ASN A 74 -6.41 -20.85 14.60
N LEU A 75 -5.54 -21.05 13.60
CA LEU A 75 -5.74 -21.95 12.46
C LEU A 75 -4.73 -23.12 12.41
N GLY A 76 -3.77 -23.17 13.33
CA GLY A 76 -2.81 -24.26 13.47
C GLY A 76 -1.47 -24.03 12.77
N ASP A 77 -0.51 -24.92 13.09
CA ASP A 77 0.91 -24.74 12.71
C ASP A 77 1.19 -24.90 11.22
N LEU A 78 0.41 -25.70 10.50
CA LEU A 78 0.56 -25.85 9.06
C LEU A 78 0.27 -24.52 8.35
N ILE A 79 -0.87 -23.91 8.70
CA ILE A 79 -1.27 -22.62 8.12
C ILE A 79 -0.26 -21.53 8.52
N LYS A 80 0.24 -21.55 9.74
CA LYS A 80 1.32 -20.64 10.19
C LYS A 80 2.55 -20.72 9.29
N LYS A 81 3.04 -21.92 8.97
CA LYS A 81 4.22 -22.12 8.11
C LYS A 81 3.97 -21.61 6.70
N LEU A 82 2.82 -21.97 6.12
CA LEU A 82 2.43 -21.50 4.79
C LEU A 82 2.33 -19.97 4.74
N MET A 83 1.70 -19.37 5.76
CA MET A 83 1.54 -17.92 5.85
C MET A 83 2.86 -17.17 6.03
N ARG A 84 3.83 -17.75 6.72
CA ARG A 84 5.16 -17.14 6.84
C ARG A 84 5.86 -17.04 5.48
N VAL A 85 5.87 -18.15 4.72
CA VAL A 85 6.46 -18.16 3.37
C VAL A 85 5.72 -17.18 2.45
N PHE A 86 4.40 -17.27 2.45
CA PHE A 86 3.55 -16.40 1.63
C PHE A 86 3.75 -14.92 1.95
N ALA A 87 3.76 -14.55 3.23
CA ALA A 87 4.00 -13.17 3.67
C ALA A 87 5.40 -12.67 3.28
N VAL A 88 6.44 -13.50 3.34
CA VAL A 88 7.79 -13.09 2.91
C VAL A 88 7.83 -12.83 1.41
N VAL A 89 7.23 -13.70 0.59
CA VAL A 89 7.16 -13.50 -0.87
C VAL A 89 6.37 -12.24 -1.20
N LEU A 90 5.21 -12.04 -0.57
CA LEU A 90 4.43 -10.82 -0.73
C LEU A 90 5.25 -9.57 -0.36
N LEU A 91 5.96 -9.59 0.76
CA LEU A 91 6.73 -8.44 1.23
C LEU A 91 7.91 -8.09 0.30
N ILE A 92 8.53 -9.09 -0.34
CA ILE A 92 9.53 -8.85 -1.37
C ILE A 92 8.87 -8.18 -2.59
N LEU A 93 7.72 -8.70 -3.05
CA LEU A 93 6.97 -8.10 -4.17
C LEU A 93 6.54 -6.66 -3.86
N VAL A 94 6.02 -6.40 -2.66
CA VAL A 94 5.69 -5.04 -2.20
C VAL A 94 6.91 -4.13 -2.29
N GLY A 95 8.04 -4.58 -1.72
CA GLY A 95 9.28 -3.82 -1.74
C GLY A 95 9.74 -3.48 -3.15
N VAL A 96 9.65 -4.44 -4.07
CA VAL A 96 10.04 -4.30 -5.47
C VAL A 96 9.13 -3.35 -6.24
N VAL A 97 7.81 -3.50 -6.11
CA VAL A 97 6.81 -2.60 -6.71
C VAL A 97 6.99 -1.17 -6.21
N PHE A 98 7.31 -1.02 -4.92
CA PHE A 98 7.54 0.29 -4.29
C PHE A 98 8.96 0.84 -4.48
N VAL A 99 9.80 0.14 -5.23
CA VAL A 99 10.99 0.68 -5.87
C VAL A 99 10.68 1.11 -7.30
N ALA A 100 10.08 0.22 -8.09
CA ALA A 100 9.86 0.43 -9.52
C ALA A 100 8.87 1.58 -9.81
N GLY A 101 7.79 1.69 -9.03
CA GLY A 101 6.79 2.76 -9.20
C GLY A 101 7.35 4.17 -8.96
N PRO A 102 7.98 4.46 -7.81
CA PRO A 102 8.67 5.74 -7.58
C PRO A 102 9.77 6.03 -8.60
N ALA A 103 10.54 5.01 -9.00
CA ALA A 103 11.56 5.19 -10.02
C ALA A 103 10.97 5.63 -11.36
N GLY A 104 9.80 5.09 -11.74
CA GLY A 104 9.05 5.53 -12.91
C GLY A 104 8.59 6.99 -12.79
N LEU A 105 7.97 7.37 -11.66
CA LEU A 105 7.55 8.75 -11.39
C LEU A 105 8.71 9.75 -11.43
N LEU A 106 9.83 9.41 -10.78
CA LEU A 106 11.02 10.27 -10.77
C LEU A 106 11.67 10.37 -12.15
N SER A 107 11.63 9.31 -12.94
CA SER A 107 12.11 9.31 -14.33
C SER A 107 11.25 10.26 -15.18
N GLN A 108 9.94 10.23 -15.06
CA GLN A 108 9.03 11.16 -15.75
C GLN A 108 9.29 12.62 -15.33
N LEU A 109 9.48 12.85 -14.04
CA LEU A 109 9.69 14.21 -13.51
C LEU A 109 11.01 14.84 -13.96
N THR A 110 12.09 14.04 -14.05
CA THR A 110 13.46 14.53 -14.25
C THR A 110 14.02 14.28 -15.64
N GLY A 111 13.39 13.41 -16.44
CA GLY A 111 13.91 12.94 -17.72
C GLY A 111 15.11 11.97 -17.60
N MET A 112 15.52 11.61 -16.38
CA MET A 112 16.65 10.69 -16.15
C MET A 112 16.19 9.23 -16.26
N HIS A 113 17.12 8.33 -16.56
CA HIS A 113 16.81 6.91 -16.72
C HIS A 113 16.30 6.27 -15.42
N SER A 114 15.20 5.53 -15.47
CA SER A 114 14.52 4.94 -14.29
C SER A 114 15.43 4.03 -13.47
N MET A 115 16.36 3.30 -14.10
CA MET A 115 17.29 2.40 -13.40
C MET A 115 18.23 3.13 -12.42
N LEU A 116 18.52 4.41 -12.65
CA LEU A 116 19.27 5.22 -11.68
C LEU A 116 18.48 5.34 -10.36
N PHE A 117 17.18 5.65 -10.46
CA PHE A 117 16.32 5.77 -9.29
C PHE A 117 16.06 4.41 -8.63
N VAL A 118 15.93 3.33 -9.42
CA VAL A 118 15.89 1.96 -8.88
C VAL A 118 17.11 1.69 -8.01
N ALA A 119 18.31 1.97 -8.50
CA ALA A 119 19.56 1.75 -7.76
C ALA A 119 19.61 2.60 -6.47
N ILE A 120 19.24 3.88 -6.53
CA ILE A 120 19.24 4.79 -5.37
C ILE A 120 18.24 4.33 -4.31
N ILE A 121 17.00 4.05 -4.69
CA ILE A 121 15.94 3.65 -3.76
C ILE A 121 16.26 2.28 -3.14
N PHE A 122 16.78 1.35 -3.94
CA PHE A 122 17.14 0.02 -3.47
C PHE A 122 18.32 0.06 -2.48
N ALA A 123 19.32 0.88 -2.76
CA ALA A 123 20.44 1.15 -1.83
C ALA A 123 19.94 1.77 -0.53
N TYR A 124 19.01 2.73 -0.62
CA TYR A 124 18.37 3.30 0.57
C TYR A 124 17.63 2.24 1.40
N TYR A 125 16.82 1.37 0.77
CA TYR A 125 16.11 0.32 1.47
C TYR A 125 17.05 -0.65 2.17
N PHE A 126 18.14 -1.02 1.51
CA PHE A 126 19.14 -1.89 2.11
C PHE A 126 19.75 -1.26 3.36
N LEU A 127 20.18 0.02 3.28
CA LEU A 127 20.71 0.76 4.41
C LEU A 127 19.68 0.93 5.54
N ALA A 128 18.46 1.32 5.19
CA ALA A 128 17.38 1.53 6.15
C ALA A 128 16.95 0.24 6.86
N THR A 129 16.97 -0.90 6.15
CA THR A 129 16.66 -2.21 6.73
C THR A 129 17.71 -2.67 7.76
N ILE A 130 18.95 -2.25 7.59
CA ILE A 130 20.07 -2.60 8.48
C ILE A 130 20.15 -1.65 9.69
N LEU A 131 19.89 -0.35 9.49
CA LEU A 131 20.04 0.69 10.52
C LEU A 131 18.91 0.61 11.58
N PRO A 132 19.13 1.15 12.80
CA PRO A 132 18.08 1.25 13.82
C PRO A 132 16.97 2.20 13.39
N VAL A 133 15.73 1.71 13.45
CA VAL A 133 14.49 2.36 12.97
C VAL A 133 14.18 3.69 13.64
N ASP A 134 14.49 3.81 14.94
CA ASP A 134 13.88 4.80 15.83
C ASP A 134 14.23 6.26 15.49
N LYS A 135 15.41 6.50 14.90
CA LYS A 135 15.89 7.85 14.61
C LYS A 135 15.38 8.42 13.28
N ILE A 136 15.22 7.58 12.25
CA ILE A 136 14.83 8.01 10.90
C ILE A 136 13.30 8.02 10.79
N ILE A 137 12.65 6.90 11.06
CA ILE A 137 11.20 6.75 10.95
C ILE A 137 10.47 7.75 11.85
N GLY A 138 10.90 7.86 13.11
CA GLY A 138 10.23 8.72 14.08
C GLY A 138 10.28 10.23 13.80
N ARG A 139 11.19 10.70 12.94
CA ARG A 139 11.33 12.14 12.60
C ARG A 139 10.88 12.48 11.19
N ILE A 140 11.21 11.64 10.22
CA ILE A 140 10.98 11.94 8.80
C ILE A 140 9.58 11.51 8.35
N TYR A 141 9.09 10.35 8.81
CA TYR A 141 7.80 9.83 8.39
C TYR A 141 6.60 10.73 8.70
N PRO A 142 6.51 11.42 9.86
CA PRO A 142 5.41 12.36 10.07
C PRO A 142 5.35 13.49 9.04
N VAL A 143 6.50 13.95 8.52
CA VAL A 143 6.57 14.98 7.47
C VAL A 143 6.02 14.43 6.16
N PHE A 144 6.38 13.20 5.80
CA PHE A 144 5.85 12.53 4.62
C PHE A 144 4.34 12.25 4.72
N GLY A 145 3.85 11.90 5.92
CA GLY A 145 2.42 11.76 6.18
C GLY A 145 1.64 13.06 5.96
N CYS A 146 2.20 14.17 6.41
CA CYS A 146 1.62 15.48 6.13
C CYS A 146 1.65 15.82 4.63
N ALA A 147 2.72 15.46 3.90
CA ALA A 147 2.80 15.66 2.45
C ALA A 147 1.74 14.83 1.70
N LEU A 148 1.53 13.57 2.11
CA LEU A 148 0.48 12.71 1.56
C LEU A 148 -0.92 13.29 1.78
N LEU A 149 -1.22 13.77 2.99
CA LEU A 149 -2.50 14.39 3.29
C LEU A 149 -2.70 15.71 2.55
N PHE A 150 -1.64 16.52 2.44
CA PHE A 150 -1.66 17.76 1.66
C PHE A 150 -1.94 17.50 0.18
N MET A 151 -1.29 16.49 -0.41
CA MET A 151 -1.57 16.02 -1.76
C MET A 151 -3.05 15.65 -1.94
N ALA A 152 -3.58 14.80 -1.06
CA ALA A 152 -4.96 14.35 -1.15
C ALA A 152 -5.95 15.52 -1.02
N LEU A 153 -5.73 16.42 -0.08
CA LEU A 153 -6.56 17.61 0.11
C LEU A 153 -6.47 18.60 -1.07
N GLY A 154 -5.28 18.75 -1.67
CA GLY A 154 -5.08 19.58 -2.86
C GLY A 154 -5.89 19.07 -4.06
N ILE A 155 -5.81 17.78 -4.37
CA ILE A 155 -6.59 17.16 -5.44
C ILE A 155 -8.10 17.22 -5.13
N LEU A 156 -8.50 16.97 -3.88
CA LEU A 156 -9.89 17.07 -3.46
C LEU A 156 -10.43 18.50 -3.64
N ALA A 157 -9.66 19.50 -3.25
CA ALA A 157 -10.05 20.90 -3.41
C ALA A 157 -10.26 21.27 -4.89
N VAL A 158 -9.38 20.82 -5.79
CA VAL A 158 -9.55 21.01 -7.23
C VAL A 158 -10.81 20.31 -7.73
N LEU A 159 -11.02 19.05 -7.31
CA LEU A 159 -12.18 18.26 -7.74
C LEU A 159 -13.50 18.92 -7.33
N LEU A 160 -13.59 19.48 -6.12
CA LEU A 160 -14.84 20.03 -5.58
C LEU A 160 -15.07 21.49 -5.93
N PHE A 161 -14.01 22.31 -6.02
CA PHE A 161 -14.16 23.77 -6.08
C PHE A 161 -13.75 24.41 -7.41
N SER A 162 -13.10 23.67 -8.33
CA SER A 162 -12.70 24.25 -9.63
C SER A 162 -13.87 24.48 -10.58
N GLY A 163 -14.99 23.78 -10.40
CA GLY A 163 -16.12 23.79 -11.33
C GLY A 163 -15.84 23.17 -12.71
N LYS A 164 -14.63 22.61 -12.91
CA LYS A 164 -14.20 22.04 -14.20
C LYS A 164 -14.44 20.54 -14.30
N TYR A 165 -14.45 19.85 -13.17
CA TYR A 165 -14.47 18.40 -13.10
C TYR A 165 -15.79 17.92 -12.51
N THR A 166 -16.47 17.03 -13.21
CA THR A 166 -17.72 16.41 -12.75
C THR A 166 -17.44 14.97 -12.36
N ILE A 167 -17.73 14.63 -11.11
CA ILE A 167 -17.64 13.23 -10.65
C ILE A 167 -18.74 12.45 -11.37
N PRO A 168 -18.43 11.32 -12.04
CA PRO A 168 -19.45 10.53 -12.70
C PRO A 168 -20.52 10.05 -11.73
N GLU A 169 -21.78 10.18 -12.12
CA GLU A 169 -22.90 9.67 -11.34
C GLU A 169 -22.88 8.14 -11.32
N PHE A 170 -23.33 7.58 -10.22
CA PHE A 170 -23.44 6.14 -10.04
C PHE A 170 -24.80 5.68 -10.61
N THR A 171 -24.87 5.56 -11.95
CA THR A 171 -26.11 5.24 -12.68
C THR A 171 -26.26 3.76 -13.03
N SER A 172 -25.13 3.04 -13.14
CA SER A 172 -25.13 1.61 -13.48
C SER A 172 -23.93 0.88 -12.85
N LEU A 173 -24.05 -0.44 -12.78
CA LEU A 173 -22.96 -1.36 -12.38
C LEU A 173 -22.23 -1.94 -13.61
N GLU A 174 -22.32 -1.29 -14.75
CA GLU A 174 -21.68 -1.74 -15.99
C GLU A 174 -20.17 -1.71 -15.88
N ASN A 175 -19.56 -2.70 -16.53
CA ASN A 175 -18.12 -2.77 -16.68
C ASN A 175 -17.69 -1.89 -17.85
N CYS A 176 -17.08 -0.75 -17.54
CA CYS A 176 -16.64 0.23 -18.55
C CYS A 176 -15.23 -0.02 -19.10
N ILE A 177 -14.52 -1.07 -18.65
CA ILE A 177 -13.18 -1.39 -19.13
C ILE A 177 -13.19 -1.76 -20.62
N ALA A 178 -12.11 -1.47 -21.33
CA ALA A 178 -12.04 -1.69 -22.78
C ALA A 178 -12.28 -3.14 -23.23
N ASP A 179 -11.92 -4.13 -22.40
CA ASP A 179 -12.14 -5.56 -22.66
C ASP A 179 -12.83 -6.22 -21.44
N PRO A 180 -14.17 -6.11 -21.33
CA PRO A 180 -14.91 -6.61 -20.17
C PRO A 180 -14.91 -8.14 -20.05
N GLU A 181 -14.74 -8.87 -21.14
CA GLU A 181 -14.68 -10.34 -21.14
C GLU A 181 -13.39 -10.84 -20.52
N ARG A 182 -12.28 -10.20 -20.85
CA ARG A 182 -10.96 -10.49 -20.31
C ARG A 182 -10.79 -9.96 -18.88
N PHE A 183 -11.41 -8.84 -18.56
CA PHE A 183 -11.33 -8.16 -17.28
C PHE A 183 -12.73 -8.02 -16.64
N PRO A 184 -13.36 -9.11 -16.20
CA PRO A 184 -14.64 -9.05 -15.52
C PRO A 184 -14.52 -8.31 -14.18
N ILE A 185 -15.62 -7.67 -13.74
CA ILE A 185 -15.67 -6.99 -12.42
C ILE A 185 -15.26 -7.97 -11.31
N LEU A 186 -15.82 -9.19 -11.31
CA LEU A 186 -15.42 -10.25 -10.40
C LEU A 186 -14.51 -11.24 -11.14
N PRO A 187 -13.25 -11.48 -10.68
CA PRO A 187 -12.59 -10.91 -9.50
C PRO A 187 -11.69 -9.69 -9.78
N MET A 188 -11.62 -9.20 -11.03
CA MET A 188 -10.55 -8.33 -11.47
C MET A 188 -10.57 -6.94 -10.82
N LEU A 189 -11.73 -6.28 -10.68
CA LEU A 189 -11.83 -5.02 -9.96
C LEU A 189 -11.34 -5.14 -8.51
N PHE A 190 -11.69 -6.24 -7.85
CA PHE A 190 -11.34 -6.49 -6.44
C PHE A 190 -9.84 -6.71 -6.24
N THR A 191 -9.16 -7.28 -7.22
CA THR A 191 -7.70 -7.40 -7.20
C THR A 191 -7.01 -6.10 -7.63
N THR A 192 -7.57 -5.36 -8.60
CA THR A 192 -7.02 -4.09 -9.07
C THR A 192 -7.00 -3.03 -7.97
N ILE A 193 -8.10 -2.90 -7.20
CA ILE A 193 -8.15 -2.04 -6.01
C ILE A 193 -7.96 -2.92 -4.77
N ALA A 194 -6.79 -3.46 -4.60
CA ALA A 194 -6.40 -4.15 -3.37
C ALA A 194 -6.19 -3.15 -2.24
N CYS A 195 -5.32 -2.16 -2.43
CA CYS A 195 -5.12 -1.08 -1.47
C CYS A 195 -6.22 -0.02 -1.64
N GLY A 196 -6.64 0.58 -0.52
CA GLY A 196 -7.76 1.52 -0.48
C GLY A 196 -9.11 0.87 -0.18
N ALA A 197 -9.31 -0.42 -0.51
CA ALA A 197 -10.49 -1.20 -0.13
C ALA A 197 -10.17 -2.23 0.97
N ILE A 198 -9.26 -3.16 0.70
CA ILE A 198 -8.74 -4.14 1.66
C ILE A 198 -7.38 -4.65 1.19
N SER A 199 -6.37 -4.69 2.06
CA SER A 199 -5.03 -5.15 1.71
C SER A 199 -4.42 -6.03 2.80
N GLY A 200 -4.04 -7.25 2.44
CA GLY A 200 -3.34 -8.16 3.34
C GLY A 200 -1.95 -7.69 3.74
N PHE A 201 -1.30 -6.87 2.91
CA PHE A 201 -0.03 -6.24 3.25
C PHE A 201 -0.12 -5.46 4.57
N HIS A 202 -1.25 -4.79 4.84
CA HIS A 202 -1.46 -4.02 6.06
C HIS A 202 -1.29 -4.86 7.32
N ALA A 203 -1.75 -6.10 7.31
CA ALA A 203 -1.58 -7.03 8.42
C ALA A 203 -0.10 -7.31 8.74
N THR A 204 0.80 -7.19 7.76
CA THR A 204 2.23 -7.35 7.99
C THR A 204 2.88 -6.11 8.60
N GLN A 205 2.27 -4.93 8.45
CA GLN A 205 2.75 -3.65 8.98
C GLN A 205 2.22 -3.38 10.39
N SER A 206 0.99 -3.77 10.67
CA SER A 206 0.32 -3.53 11.96
C SER A 206 1.14 -3.97 13.17
N PRO A 207 1.86 -5.12 13.19
CA PRO A 207 2.71 -5.51 14.32
C PRO A 207 3.85 -4.54 14.63
N LEU A 208 4.37 -3.83 13.65
CA LEU A 208 5.40 -2.81 13.86
C LEU A 208 4.86 -1.65 14.71
N MET A 209 3.65 -1.21 14.39
CA MET A 209 2.99 -0.09 15.08
C MET A 209 2.32 -0.53 16.39
N ALA A 210 1.81 -1.75 16.47
CA ALA A 210 1.27 -2.34 17.69
C ALA A 210 2.27 -2.27 18.86
N ARG A 211 3.55 -2.46 18.56
CA ARG A 211 4.65 -2.38 19.52
C ARG A 211 4.95 -0.96 20.03
N CYS A 212 4.41 0.07 19.37
CA CYS A 212 4.61 1.48 19.73
C CYS A 212 3.41 2.08 20.48
N LEU A 213 2.29 1.35 20.60
CA LEU A 213 1.11 1.78 21.31
C LEU A 213 1.25 1.58 22.82
N ARG A 214 0.71 2.52 23.59
CA ARG A 214 0.65 2.45 25.06
C ARG A 214 -0.54 1.65 25.57
N SER A 215 -1.60 1.57 24.79
CA SER A 215 -2.86 0.96 25.20
C SER A 215 -3.62 0.41 23.98
N GLU A 216 -4.32 -0.71 24.17
CA GLU A 216 -5.20 -1.30 23.17
C GLU A 216 -6.32 -0.32 22.73
N ARG A 217 -6.78 0.59 23.61
CA ARG A 217 -7.78 1.61 23.26
C ARG A 217 -7.34 2.51 22.09
N GLN A 218 -6.03 2.64 21.86
CA GLN A 218 -5.48 3.42 20.76
C GLN A 218 -5.48 2.65 19.43
N ALA A 219 -5.74 1.35 19.44
CA ALA A 219 -5.75 0.52 18.24
C ALA A 219 -6.83 0.97 17.23
N ARG A 220 -8.02 1.33 17.71
CA ARG A 220 -9.11 1.76 16.82
C ARG A 220 -8.76 3.04 16.04
N PRO A 221 -8.40 4.17 16.65
CA PRO A 221 -8.05 5.37 15.89
C PRO A 221 -6.80 5.16 15.03
N VAL A 222 -5.84 4.31 15.43
CA VAL A 222 -4.61 4.08 14.67
C VAL A 222 -4.85 3.16 13.47
N PHE A 223 -5.36 1.94 13.67
CA PHE A 223 -5.44 0.96 12.60
C PHE A 223 -6.71 1.13 11.74
N TYR A 224 -7.88 1.19 12.37
CA TYR A 224 -9.14 1.47 11.67
C TYR A 224 -9.12 2.84 11.02
N GLY A 225 -8.69 3.87 11.76
CA GLY A 225 -8.62 5.25 11.27
C GLY A 225 -7.65 5.42 10.12
N ALA A 226 -6.48 4.77 10.16
CA ALA A 226 -5.51 4.82 9.05
C ALA A 226 -6.09 4.20 7.76
N MET A 227 -6.78 3.06 7.87
CA MET A 227 -7.43 2.42 6.72
C MET A 227 -8.55 3.28 6.13
N ILE A 228 -9.39 3.92 6.95
CA ILE A 228 -10.39 4.88 6.46
C ILE A 228 -9.73 6.06 5.75
N SER A 229 -8.62 6.59 6.30
CA SER A 229 -7.90 7.70 5.67
C SER A 229 -7.28 7.30 4.33
N GLU A 230 -6.74 6.09 4.23
CA GLU A 230 -6.25 5.53 2.97
C GLU A 230 -7.35 5.40 1.93
N SER A 231 -8.53 4.90 2.34
CA SER A 231 -9.70 4.79 1.47
C SER A 231 -10.20 6.13 0.95
N ILE A 232 -10.17 7.17 1.78
CA ILE A 232 -10.51 8.53 1.33
C ILE A 232 -9.54 8.98 0.24
N ILE A 233 -8.25 8.72 0.40
CA ILE A 233 -7.24 9.03 -0.64
C ILE A 233 -7.54 8.23 -1.91
N ALA A 234 -7.89 6.96 -1.79
CA ALA A 234 -8.25 6.10 -2.92
C ALA A 234 -9.50 6.62 -3.67
N LEU A 235 -10.53 7.05 -2.94
CA LEU A 235 -11.73 7.65 -3.52
C LEU A 235 -11.41 8.94 -4.28
N ILE A 236 -10.56 9.80 -3.72
CA ILE A 236 -10.13 11.04 -4.37
C ILE A 236 -9.45 10.74 -5.72
N TRP A 237 -8.52 9.78 -5.75
CA TRP A 237 -7.81 9.42 -6.97
C TRP A 237 -8.70 8.72 -8.00
N ALA A 238 -9.60 7.83 -7.60
CA ALA A 238 -10.57 7.23 -8.52
C ALA A 238 -11.52 8.28 -9.11
N ALA A 239 -12.02 9.18 -8.27
CA ALA A 239 -12.95 10.23 -8.69
C ALA A 239 -12.28 11.24 -9.65
N ILE A 240 -11.09 11.75 -9.30
CA ILE A 240 -10.40 12.72 -10.17
C ILE A 240 -9.96 12.06 -11.48
N ALA A 241 -9.53 10.79 -11.49
CA ALA A 241 -9.16 10.09 -12.71
C ALA A 241 -10.33 10.01 -13.69
N MET A 242 -11.52 9.64 -13.24
CA MET A 242 -12.71 9.63 -14.10
C MET A 242 -13.15 11.05 -14.49
N ALA A 243 -13.19 11.97 -13.54
CA ALA A 243 -13.66 13.34 -13.80
C ALA A 243 -12.74 14.12 -14.77
N PHE A 244 -11.43 13.89 -14.69
CA PHE A 244 -10.41 14.55 -15.53
C PHE A 244 -10.57 14.20 -17.01
N TRP A 245 -10.90 12.96 -17.34
CA TRP A 245 -11.10 12.47 -18.70
C TRP A 245 -12.59 12.31 -19.08
N ASN A 246 -13.49 13.05 -18.41
CA ASN A 246 -14.93 13.04 -18.71
C ASN A 246 -15.60 11.65 -18.67
N GLY A 247 -15.19 10.82 -17.73
CA GLY A 247 -15.74 9.50 -17.48
C GLY A 247 -14.78 8.34 -17.72
N ALA A 248 -15.26 7.14 -17.45
CA ALA A 248 -14.44 5.93 -17.57
C ALA A 248 -13.99 5.64 -19.01
N SER A 249 -14.81 5.96 -20.02
CA SER A 249 -14.44 5.77 -21.43
C SER A 249 -13.26 6.64 -21.85
N GLY A 250 -13.27 7.93 -21.46
CA GLY A 250 -12.14 8.82 -21.70
C GLY A 250 -10.88 8.41 -20.95
N LEU A 251 -11.03 7.92 -19.71
CA LEU A 251 -9.92 7.37 -18.94
C LEU A 251 -9.33 6.11 -19.60
N ASN A 252 -10.16 5.20 -20.11
CA ASN A 252 -9.70 4.01 -20.85
C ASN A 252 -8.91 4.39 -22.11
N ALA A 253 -9.36 5.38 -22.86
CA ALA A 253 -8.64 5.88 -24.03
C ALA A 253 -7.30 6.49 -23.64
N ALA A 254 -7.27 7.34 -22.62
CA ALA A 254 -6.05 7.99 -22.14
C ALA A 254 -5.03 6.99 -21.60
N ILE A 255 -5.43 6.01 -20.80
CA ILE A 255 -4.47 5.02 -20.27
C ILE A 255 -3.86 4.17 -21.39
N ALA A 256 -4.61 3.86 -22.42
CA ALA A 256 -4.10 3.15 -23.60
C ALA A 256 -3.06 3.99 -24.36
N GLU A 257 -3.32 5.30 -24.53
CA GLU A 257 -2.39 6.25 -25.15
C GLU A 257 -1.06 6.35 -24.37
N TYR A 258 -1.14 6.35 -23.04
CA TYR A 258 0.04 6.41 -22.16
C TYR A 258 0.62 5.02 -21.80
N GLY A 259 0.32 3.98 -22.59
CA GLY A 259 0.93 2.65 -22.45
C GLY A 259 0.61 1.93 -21.13
N GLY A 260 -0.57 2.18 -20.56
CA GLY A 260 -1.03 1.50 -19.34
C GLY A 260 -0.41 2.02 -18.03
N GLN A 261 0.35 3.12 -18.07
CA GLN A 261 1.17 3.58 -16.94
C GLN A 261 0.40 4.52 -16.01
N ALA A 262 -0.06 4.01 -14.86
CA ALA A 262 -0.70 4.81 -13.82
C ALA A 262 0.18 5.97 -13.31
N ALA A 263 1.50 5.81 -13.31
CA ALA A 263 2.45 6.87 -12.95
C ALA A 263 2.31 8.11 -13.85
N VAL A 264 2.15 7.92 -15.16
CA VAL A 264 1.96 9.02 -16.11
C VAL A 264 0.62 9.72 -15.86
N MET A 265 -0.44 8.95 -15.55
CA MET A 265 -1.74 9.52 -15.21
C MET A 265 -1.67 10.44 -13.99
N VAL A 266 -0.92 10.04 -12.95
CA VAL A 266 -0.68 10.87 -11.76
C VAL A 266 0.02 12.19 -12.13
N ASP A 267 1.06 12.13 -12.94
CA ASP A 267 1.83 13.31 -13.37
C ASP A 267 0.95 14.27 -14.19
N VAL A 268 0.20 13.76 -15.17
CA VAL A 268 -0.69 14.55 -16.03
C VAL A 268 -1.78 15.22 -15.21
N ILE A 269 -2.47 14.48 -14.33
CA ILE A 269 -3.50 15.04 -13.44
C ILE A 269 -2.89 16.13 -12.57
N ALA A 270 -1.78 15.85 -11.89
CA ALA A 270 -1.18 16.77 -10.94
C ALA A 270 -0.73 18.09 -11.62
N ARG A 271 -0.02 18.01 -12.75
CA ARG A 271 0.45 19.21 -13.49
C ARG A 271 -0.69 20.04 -14.04
N THR A 272 -1.69 19.40 -14.63
CA THR A 272 -2.82 20.09 -15.24
C THR A 272 -3.73 20.73 -14.19
N THR A 273 -3.92 20.09 -13.04
CA THR A 273 -4.85 20.57 -12.00
C THR A 273 -4.23 21.57 -11.03
N LEU A 274 -2.96 21.40 -10.67
CA LEU A 274 -2.30 22.16 -9.62
C LEU A 274 -1.14 23.04 -10.13
N GLY A 275 -0.75 22.87 -11.39
CA GLY A 275 0.42 23.54 -11.96
C GLY A 275 1.75 22.92 -11.52
N GLU A 276 2.84 23.33 -12.13
CA GLU A 276 4.17 22.67 -12.03
C GLU A 276 4.69 22.55 -10.59
N VAL A 277 4.59 23.62 -9.80
CA VAL A 277 5.18 23.66 -8.44
C VAL A 277 4.43 22.72 -7.49
N LEU A 278 3.09 22.80 -7.47
CA LEU A 278 2.29 21.97 -6.58
C LEU A 278 2.23 20.52 -7.06
N ALA A 279 2.30 20.29 -8.38
CA ALA A 279 2.45 18.93 -8.94
C ALA A 279 3.73 18.25 -8.43
N GLY A 280 4.85 18.97 -8.37
CA GLY A 280 6.08 18.46 -7.78
C GLY A 280 5.89 18.01 -6.33
N LEU A 281 5.13 18.75 -5.52
CA LEU A 281 4.82 18.34 -4.14
C LEU A 281 3.90 17.12 -4.08
N VAL A 282 2.94 17.00 -4.99
CA VAL A 282 2.06 15.82 -5.11
C VAL A 282 2.89 14.58 -5.44
N ILE A 283 3.71 14.66 -6.48
CA ILE A 283 4.58 13.55 -6.89
C ILE A 283 5.56 13.18 -5.76
N PHE A 284 6.15 14.17 -5.09
CA PHE A 284 6.98 13.94 -3.94
C PHE A 284 6.23 13.21 -2.81
N GLY A 285 4.98 13.56 -2.53
CA GLY A 285 4.13 12.88 -1.55
C GLY A 285 3.90 11.40 -1.91
N VAL A 286 3.59 11.10 -3.17
CA VAL A 286 3.41 9.73 -3.68
C VAL A 286 4.70 8.93 -3.59
N VAL A 287 5.81 9.51 -4.05
CA VAL A 287 7.15 8.88 -4.01
C VAL A 287 7.58 8.61 -2.57
N ALA A 288 7.44 9.58 -1.69
CA ALA A 288 7.82 9.45 -0.28
C ALA A 288 7.00 8.36 0.43
N CYS A 289 5.69 8.29 0.15
CA CYS A 289 4.80 7.29 0.69
C CYS A 289 5.21 5.87 0.24
N ALA A 290 5.49 5.70 -1.05
CA ALA A 290 5.95 4.42 -1.59
C ALA A 290 7.31 4.00 -0.99
N ILE A 291 8.26 4.92 -0.89
CA ILE A 291 9.59 4.65 -0.33
C ILE A 291 9.49 4.22 1.14
N THR A 292 8.62 4.86 1.93
CA THR A 292 8.44 4.47 3.33
C THR A 292 7.81 3.10 3.49
N SER A 293 6.80 2.79 2.68
CA SER A 293 6.14 1.48 2.69
C SER A 293 7.07 0.35 2.22
N GLY A 294 7.88 0.58 1.19
CA GLY A 294 8.84 -0.41 0.69
C GLY A 294 9.97 -0.70 1.69
N ASP A 295 10.50 0.33 2.40
CA ASP A 295 11.46 0.14 3.49
C ASP A 295 10.86 -0.77 4.58
N THR A 296 9.64 -0.49 5.01
CA THR A 296 8.99 -1.28 6.05
C THR A 296 8.61 -2.68 5.58
N ALA A 297 8.35 -2.88 4.28
CA ALA A 297 8.11 -4.20 3.70
C ALA A 297 9.35 -5.10 3.80
N PHE A 298 10.51 -4.68 3.31
CA PHE A 298 11.76 -5.44 3.44
C PHE A 298 12.14 -5.68 4.90
N ARG A 299 11.89 -4.71 5.77
CA ARG A 299 12.11 -4.85 7.21
C ARG A 299 11.20 -5.92 7.83
N SER A 300 9.91 -5.92 7.48
CA SER A 300 8.96 -6.93 7.94
C SER A 300 9.32 -8.32 7.43
N ALA A 301 9.72 -8.45 6.16
CA ALA A 301 10.21 -9.71 5.59
C ALA A 301 11.42 -10.24 6.39
N ARG A 302 12.41 -9.39 6.65
CA ARG A 302 13.58 -9.75 7.47
C ARG A 302 13.20 -10.22 8.87
N LEU A 303 12.24 -9.53 9.52
CA LEU A 303 11.81 -9.92 10.86
C LEU A 303 11.07 -11.26 10.86
N ILE A 304 10.20 -11.52 9.89
CA ILE A 304 9.50 -12.81 9.77
C ILE A 304 10.49 -13.96 9.54
N VAL A 305 11.50 -13.76 8.68
CA VAL A 305 12.57 -14.76 8.45
C VAL A 305 13.41 -14.96 9.70
N ALA A 306 13.77 -13.89 10.41
CA ALA A 306 14.53 -13.95 11.65
C ALA A 306 13.79 -14.73 12.73
N ASP A 307 12.50 -14.46 12.91
CA ASP A 307 11.63 -15.18 13.85
C ASP A 307 11.52 -16.67 13.49
N PHE A 308 11.45 -16.98 12.18
CA PHE A 308 11.44 -18.38 11.72
C PHE A 308 12.75 -19.12 12.02
N MET A 309 13.89 -18.43 11.83
CA MET A 309 15.22 -19.01 12.08
C MET A 309 15.67 -18.94 13.55
N GLY A 310 14.88 -18.33 14.43
CA GLY A 310 15.25 -18.12 15.84
C GLY A 310 16.45 -17.16 16.02
N LEU A 311 16.68 -16.25 15.09
CA LEU A 311 17.84 -15.37 15.09
C LEU A 311 17.52 -14.01 15.74
N GLU A 312 18.27 -13.69 16.80
CA GLU A 312 18.19 -12.37 17.42
C GLU A 312 18.64 -11.25 16.47
N GLN A 313 17.85 -10.17 16.40
CA GLN A 313 18.06 -9.03 15.50
C GLN A 313 18.86 -7.86 16.12
N ARG A 314 19.51 -8.07 17.25
CA ARG A 314 20.40 -7.04 17.87
C ARG A 314 21.71 -6.89 17.11
N SER A 315 22.27 -7.99 16.56
CA SER A 315 23.53 -7.99 15.82
C SER A 315 23.36 -7.51 14.39
N LEU A 316 24.19 -6.53 13.97
CA LEU A 316 24.26 -6.02 12.61
C LEU A 316 24.58 -7.13 11.59
N ARG A 317 25.51 -8.05 11.94
CA ARG A 317 25.90 -9.16 11.05
C ARG A 317 24.70 -10.07 10.75
N LYS A 318 23.89 -10.39 11.77
CA LYS A 318 22.69 -11.23 11.60
C LYS A 318 21.62 -10.54 10.75
N ARG A 319 21.47 -9.21 10.87
CA ARG A 319 20.57 -8.43 9.99
C ARG A 319 21.03 -8.47 8.55
N ILE A 320 22.31 -8.23 8.27
CA ILE A 320 22.89 -8.30 6.92
C ILE A 320 22.72 -9.69 6.32
N TYR A 321 23.01 -10.75 7.09
CA TYR A 321 22.89 -12.14 6.64
C TYR A 321 21.51 -12.48 6.10
N ILE A 322 20.44 -12.04 6.79
CA ILE A 322 19.07 -12.26 6.34
C ILE A 322 18.67 -11.27 5.21
N SER A 323 19.16 -10.05 5.25
CA SER A 323 18.75 -9.03 4.27
C SER A 323 19.32 -9.32 2.87
N ILE A 324 20.56 -9.76 2.75
CA ILE A 324 21.20 -10.01 1.43
C ILE A 324 20.34 -10.91 0.53
N PRO A 325 19.90 -12.12 0.94
CA PRO A 325 19.12 -12.97 0.05
C PRO A 325 17.73 -12.38 -0.28
N LEU A 326 17.10 -11.63 0.63
CA LEU A 326 15.82 -10.95 0.36
C LEU A 326 15.98 -9.87 -0.70
N PHE A 327 17.03 -9.06 -0.59
CA PHE A 327 17.34 -8.02 -1.56
C PHE A 327 17.80 -8.59 -2.91
N ALA A 328 18.57 -9.67 -2.90
CA ALA A 328 18.96 -10.39 -4.11
C ALA A 328 17.73 -10.94 -4.87
N ALA A 329 16.80 -11.55 -4.16
CA ALA A 329 15.52 -11.99 -4.73
C ALA A 329 14.73 -10.81 -5.33
N GLY A 330 14.68 -9.68 -4.63
CA GLY A 330 14.04 -8.46 -5.13
C GLY A 330 14.69 -7.94 -6.41
N LEU A 331 16.02 -7.93 -6.50
CA LEU A 331 16.74 -7.54 -7.73
C LEU A 331 16.42 -8.48 -8.90
N VAL A 332 16.42 -9.79 -8.67
CA VAL A 332 16.03 -10.76 -9.71
C VAL A 332 14.62 -10.47 -10.23
N ILE A 333 13.66 -10.19 -9.34
CA ILE A 333 12.29 -9.87 -9.75
C ILE A 333 12.25 -8.59 -10.62
N ILE A 334 12.94 -7.53 -10.21
CA ILE A 334 12.98 -6.25 -10.97
C ILE A 334 13.54 -6.44 -12.39
N PHE A 335 14.56 -7.28 -12.54
CA PHE A 335 15.18 -7.50 -13.86
C PHE A 335 14.45 -8.53 -14.73
N CYS A 336 13.69 -9.45 -14.12
CA CYS A 336 13.02 -10.54 -14.83
C CYS A 336 11.55 -10.26 -15.17
N LEU A 337 10.87 -9.38 -14.43
CA LEU A 337 9.42 -9.14 -14.59
C LEU A 337 9.12 -7.68 -14.95
N PRO A 338 8.19 -7.43 -15.89
CA PRO A 338 7.68 -6.10 -16.15
C PRO A 338 6.82 -5.62 -14.97
N PHE A 339 6.67 -4.29 -14.83
CA PHE A 339 5.94 -3.67 -13.71
C PHE A 339 4.50 -4.18 -13.58
N GLU A 340 3.80 -4.36 -14.70
CA GLU A 340 2.40 -4.82 -14.74
C GLU A 340 2.25 -6.23 -14.15
N ALA A 341 3.20 -7.12 -14.43
CA ALA A 341 3.21 -8.47 -13.86
C ALA A 341 3.48 -8.43 -12.36
N MET A 342 4.48 -7.63 -11.92
CA MET A 342 4.77 -7.45 -10.50
C MET A 342 3.56 -6.87 -9.76
N TRP A 343 2.88 -5.87 -10.33
CA TRP A 343 1.66 -5.28 -9.77
C TRP A 343 0.52 -6.30 -9.65
N SER A 344 0.30 -7.10 -10.68
CA SER A 344 -0.77 -8.11 -10.69
C SER A 344 -0.54 -9.19 -9.63
N TYR A 345 0.68 -9.72 -9.50
CA TYR A 345 1.03 -10.68 -8.45
C TYR A 345 0.93 -10.07 -7.05
N PHE A 346 1.42 -8.85 -6.88
CA PHE A 346 1.28 -8.09 -5.64
C PHE A 346 -0.20 -7.95 -5.24
N ALA A 347 -1.05 -7.53 -6.16
CA ALA A 347 -2.47 -7.34 -5.94
C ALA A 347 -3.17 -8.66 -5.55
N TRP A 348 -2.92 -9.74 -6.29
CA TRP A 348 -3.48 -11.07 -5.99
C TRP A 348 -3.02 -11.59 -4.62
N MET A 349 -1.74 -11.50 -4.31
CA MET A 349 -1.21 -11.96 -3.03
C MET A 349 -1.74 -11.14 -1.86
N ASN A 350 -1.97 -9.85 -2.05
CA ASN A 350 -2.63 -9.00 -1.05
C ASN A 350 -4.02 -9.51 -0.69
N GLN A 351 -4.85 -9.79 -1.68
CA GLN A 351 -6.21 -10.31 -1.45
C GLN A 351 -6.18 -11.68 -0.76
N THR A 352 -5.27 -12.55 -1.16
CA THR A 352 -5.10 -13.87 -0.55
C THR A 352 -4.71 -13.76 0.92
N LEU A 353 -3.76 -12.89 1.26
CA LEU A 353 -3.35 -12.66 2.66
C LEU A 353 -4.49 -12.06 3.49
N ALA A 354 -5.23 -11.11 2.92
CA ALA A 354 -6.39 -10.50 3.57
C ALA A 354 -7.47 -11.55 3.89
N MET A 355 -7.79 -12.42 2.93
CA MET A 355 -8.74 -13.51 3.11
C MET A 355 -8.34 -14.43 4.29
N VAL A 356 -7.09 -14.89 4.34
CA VAL A 356 -6.62 -15.76 5.43
C VAL A 356 -6.64 -15.01 6.77
N THR A 357 -6.32 -13.73 6.78
CA THR A 357 -6.40 -12.90 8.00
C THR A 357 -7.84 -12.75 8.50
N LEU A 358 -8.82 -12.55 7.62
CA LEU A 358 -10.24 -12.51 7.98
C LEU A 358 -10.76 -13.87 8.48
N TRP A 359 -10.30 -14.97 7.90
CA TRP A 359 -10.63 -16.32 8.40
C TRP A 359 -10.03 -16.57 9.79
N MET A 360 -8.79 -16.16 10.01
CA MET A 360 -8.18 -16.22 11.34
C MET A 360 -8.99 -15.40 12.34
N LEU A 361 -9.46 -14.21 11.95
CA LEU A 361 -10.30 -13.36 12.79
C LEU A 361 -11.63 -14.05 13.13
N THR A 362 -12.29 -14.66 12.16
CA THR A 362 -13.53 -15.42 12.36
C THR A 362 -13.31 -16.57 13.35
N ALA A 363 -12.22 -17.33 13.16
CA ALA A 363 -11.86 -18.41 14.09
C ALA A 363 -11.56 -17.89 15.51
N TYR A 364 -10.90 -16.75 15.65
CA TYR A 364 -10.63 -16.09 16.92
C TYR A 364 -11.92 -15.66 17.63
N LEU A 365 -12.86 -15.04 16.91
CA LEU A 365 -14.13 -14.59 17.48
C LEU A 365 -15.04 -15.75 17.87
N ASN A 366 -15.03 -16.84 17.11
CA ASN A 366 -15.85 -18.03 17.40
C ASN A 366 -15.34 -18.83 18.62
N LYS A 367 -14.09 -18.64 19.05
CA LYS A 367 -13.54 -19.25 20.27
C LYS A 367 -13.88 -18.48 21.55
N ARG A 368 -14.49 -17.32 21.45
CA ARG A 368 -14.89 -16.43 22.57
C ARG A 368 -16.38 -16.44 22.81
#